data_1e70d4742b95aefeb68ada681eafaf54
#
_entry.id   1e70d4742b95aefeb68ada681eafaf54
#
_cell.length_a   1.000
_cell.length_b   1.000
_cell.length_c   1.000
_cell.angle_alpha   90.00
_cell.angle_beta   90.00
_cell.angle_gamma   90.00
#
_symmetry.space_group_name_H-M   'P 1'
#
loop_
_entity.id
_entity.type
_entity.pdbx_description
1 polymer ?
#
loop_
_entity_poly.entity_id
_entity_poly.type
_entity_poly.pdbx_seq_one_letter_code
_entity_poly.pdbx_strand_id
1 'polypeptide(L)'
;TPLHSSAASDVYKRQDIEAAPFKIVNSEKGDAWIETKGEKYSPSQISAFILQKMKETAEKYLGQAVTKAVITVPAYFNDAQRQATKDAGKIAGLEVLRIINEPTAASLAYGLDKKQNKKIAVYDLGGGTFDVSILELGDGVFEVKSTNGDTFLGGEDFDNSVVEYLIAEFKKDNGIDLKSDKLALQRLKEAAEKAKIELSSAEQTDINLPFITADKTGPKHINLKLTRAKLEALVEDLIAKTMPPCKTALKDAGI
;
A
#
# COMPACT_ATOMS: atom_id res chain seq x y z
N THR A 1 -4.62 -4.62 0.09
CA THR A 1 -6.01 -4.16 -0.14
C THR A 1 -6.91 -4.92 0.81
N PRO A 2 -7.67 -4.29 1.71
CA PRO A 2 -8.61 -5.02 2.57
C PRO A 2 -9.73 -5.57 1.68
N LEU A 3 -9.77 -6.88 1.51
CA LEU A 3 -10.89 -7.57 0.89
C LEU A 3 -12.07 -7.53 1.86
N HIS A 4 -12.98 -6.59 1.65
CA HIS A 4 -14.17 -6.46 2.47
C HIS A 4 -15.15 -7.59 2.17
N SER A 5 -15.55 -8.33 3.20
CA SER A 5 -16.70 -9.23 3.14
C SER A 5 -17.99 -8.44 3.01
N SER A 6 -18.85 -8.87 2.13
CA SER A 6 -20.19 -8.38 1.83
C SER A 6 -20.29 -7.23 0.84
N ALA A 7 -20.33 -7.54 -0.39
CA ALA A 7 -21.09 -6.94 -1.46
C ALA A 7 -20.43 -7.17 -2.81
N ALA A 8 -20.58 -8.35 -3.35
CA ALA A 8 -20.35 -8.63 -4.78
C ALA A 8 -21.28 -7.82 -5.70
N SER A 9 -22.08 -6.90 -5.16
CA SER A 9 -23.09 -6.11 -5.88
C SER A 9 -22.69 -4.67 -6.16
N ASP A 10 -21.58 -4.16 -5.58
CA ASP A 10 -21.15 -2.77 -5.81
C ASP A 10 -20.26 -2.65 -7.07
N VAL A 11 -20.52 -1.65 -7.89
CA VAL A 11 -19.78 -1.37 -9.13
C VAL A 11 -18.27 -1.17 -8.83
N TYR A 12 -17.93 -0.55 -7.73
CA TYR A 12 -16.55 -0.36 -7.27
C TYR A 12 -15.82 -1.69 -7.02
N LYS A 13 -16.51 -2.67 -6.47
CA LYS A 13 -15.93 -4.00 -6.18
C LYS A 13 -15.68 -4.82 -7.43
N ARG A 14 -16.43 -4.60 -8.51
CA ARG A 14 -16.15 -5.23 -9.81
C ARG A 14 -14.86 -4.70 -10.42
N GLN A 15 -14.61 -3.40 -10.31
CA GLN A 15 -13.36 -2.79 -10.77
C GLN A 15 -12.16 -3.32 -9.98
N ASP A 16 -12.30 -3.53 -8.67
CA ASP A 16 -11.27 -4.13 -7.82
C ASP A 16 -10.96 -5.56 -8.23
N ILE A 17 -11.99 -6.36 -8.56
CA ILE A 17 -11.83 -7.74 -9.02
C ILE A 17 -11.09 -7.78 -10.37
N GLU A 18 -11.42 -6.88 -11.29
CA GLU A 18 -10.78 -6.79 -12.61
C GLU A 18 -9.32 -6.30 -12.53
N ALA A 19 -9.03 -5.39 -11.60
CA ALA A 19 -7.70 -4.85 -11.38
C ALA A 19 -6.78 -5.79 -10.57
N ALA A 20 -7.34 -6.75 -9.84
CA ALA A 20 -6.56 -7.66 -9.00
C ALA A 20 -5.65 -8.57 -9.85
N PRO A 21 -4.34 -8.68 -9.54
CA PRO A 21 -3.42 -9.56 -10.27
C PRO A 21 -3.61 -11.05 -9.93
N PHE A 22 -4.63 -11.39 -9.13
CA PHE A 22 -4.97 -12.73 -8.68
C PHE A 22 -6.47 -12.99 -8.82
N LYS A 23 -6.87 -14.26 -8.86
CA LYS A 23 -8.27 -14.65 -9.03
C LYS A 23 -9.02 -14.52 -7.71
N ILE A 24 -10.09 -13.71 -7.71
CA ILE A 24 -11.03 -13.57 -6.60
C ILE A 24 -12.23 -14.47 -6.87
N VAL A 25 -12.62 -15.26 -5.87
CA VAL A 25 -13.74 -16.21 -5.93
C VAL A 25 -14.65 -16.03 -4.73
N ASN A 26 -15.91 -16.44 -4.86
CA ASN A 26 -16.84 -16.45 -3.73
C ASN A 26 -16.59 -17.68 -2.85
N SER A 27 -16.62 -17.48 -1.53
CA SER A 27 -16.78 -18.57 -0.56
C SER A 27 -18.23 -19.10 -0.59
N GLU A 28 -18.48 -20.21 0.08
CA GLU A 28 -19.85 -20.74 0.27
C GLU A 28 -20.79 -19.77 0.99
N LYS A 29 -20.22 -18.83 1.76
CA LYS A 29 -20.97 -17.79 2.52
C LYS A 29 -21.03 -16.45 1.79
N GLY A 30 -20.49 -16.36 0.57
CA GLY A 30 -20.47 -15.14 -0.23
C GLY A 30 -19.30 -14.19 0.06
N ASP A 31 -18.34 -14.58 0.90
CA ASP A 31 -17.13 -13.79 1.15
C ASP A 31 -16.18 -13.85 -0.04
N ALA A 32 -15.42 -12.78 -0.25
CA ALA A 32 -14.37 -12.74 -1.27
C ALA A 32 -13.14 -13.54 -0.81
N TRP A 33 -12.83 -14.63 -1.51
CA TRP A 33 -11.65 -15.45 -1.29
C TRP A 33 -10.69 -15.35 -2.45
N ILE A 34 -9.43 -15.67 -2.22
CA ILE A 34 -8.38 -15.69 -3.25
C ILE A 34 -8.14 -17.13 -3.67
N GLU A 35 -8.12 -17.38 -4.99
CA GLU A 35 -7.74 -18.68 -5.55
C GLU A 35 -6.36 -18.58 -6.20
N THR A 36 -5.43 -19.41 -5.75
CA THR A 36 -4.10 -19.54 -6.34
C THR A 36 -3.61 -20.97 -6.24
N LYS A 37 -2.93 -21.46 -7.29
CA LYS A 37 -2.40 -22.84 -7.40
C LYS A 37 -3.44 -23.92 -7.12
N GLY A 38 -4.72 -23.67 -7.43
CA GLY A 38 -5.83 -24.61 -7.24
C GLY A 38 -6.39 -24.64 -5.81
N GLU A 39 -5.87 -23.83 -4.89
CA GLU A 39 -6.35 -23.72 -3.52
C GLU A 39 -7.04 -22.37 -3.29
N LYS A 40 -7.98 -22.34 -2.33
CA LYS A 40 -8.74 -21.16 -1.95
C LYS A 40 -8.35 -20.70 -0.55
N TYR A 41 -8.09 -19.42 -0.41
CA TYR A 41 -7.66 -18.80 0.84
C TYR A 41 -8.62 -17.68 1.26
N SER A 42 -9.00 -17.70 2.52
CA SER A 42 -9.75 -16.58 3.11
C SER A 42 -8.85 -15.35 3.29
N PRO A 43 -9.43 -14.14 3.40
CA PRO A 43 -8.67 -12.92 3.71
C PRO A 43 -7.81 -13.05 4.97
N SER A 44 -8.32 -13.69 6.02
CA SER A 44 -7.56 -13.91 7.26
C SER A 44 -6.36 -14.83 7.07
N GLN A 45 -6.46 -15.86 6.20
CA GLN A 45 -5.33 -16.72 5.88
C GLN A 45 -4.24 -15.97 5.09
N ILE A 46 -4.65 -15.14 4.11
CA ILE A 46 -3.69 -14.31 3.36
C ILE A 46 -2.98 -13.32 4.30
N SER A 47 -3.74 -12.65 5.16
CA SER A 47 -3.16 -11.77 6.18
C SER A 47 -2.22 -12.51 7.14
N ALA A 48 -2.53 -13.76 7.48
CA ALA A 48 -1.68 -14.58 8.32
C ALA A 48 -0.32 -14.89 7.67
N PHE A 49 -0.25 -15.12 6.35
CA PHE A 49 1.03 -15.29 5.66
C PHE A 49 1.91 -14.04 5.77
N ILE A 50 1.32 -12.86 5.67
CA ILE A 50 2.04 -11.59 5.85
C ILE A 50 2.55 -11.49 7.29
N LEU A 51 1.69 -11.75 8.28
CA LEU A 51 2.07 -11.71 9.69
C LEU A 51 3.13 -12.75 10.06
N GLN A 52 3.11 -13.94 9.45
CA GLN A 52 4.16 -14.94 9.58
C GLN A 52 5.50 -14.41 9.06
N LYS A 53 5.49 -13.76 7.89
CA LYS A 53 6.69 -13.15 7.33
C LYS A 53 7.25 -12.05 8.23
N MET A 54 6.38 -11.21 8.79
CA MET A 54 6.77 -10.16 9.74
C MET A 54 7.35 -10.76 11.03
N LYS A 55 6.73 -11.83 11.55
CA LYS A 55 7.22 -12.58 12.69
C LYS A 55 8.62 -13.15 12.44
N GLU A 56 8.82 -13.85 11.34
CA GLU A 56 10.15 -14.39 10.95
C GLU A 56 11.21 -13.29 10.85
N THR A 57 10.85 -12.13 10.28
CA THR A 57 11.75 -11.00 10.16
C THR A 57 12.15 -10.45 11.54
N ALA A 58 11.17 -10.31 12.44
CA ALA A 58 11.42 -9.88 13.81
C ALA A 58 12.28 -10.89 14.60
N GLU A 59 12.00 -12.19 14.47
CA GLU A 59 12.76 -13.25 15.11
C GLU A 59 14.21 -13.28 14.64
N LYS A 60 14.45 -13.10 13.34
CA LYS A 60 15.81 -12.99 12.78
C LYS A 60 16.56 -11.77 13.33
N TYR A 61 15.90 -10.64 13.46
CA TYR A 61 16.49 -9.41 13.97
C TYR A 61 16.79 -9.49 15.47
N LEU A 62 15.86 -10.03 16.26
CA LEU A 62 15.96 -10.12 17.71
C LEU A 62 16.78 -11.31 18.21
N GLY A 63 17.00 -12.32 17.35
CA GLY A 63 17.68 -13.57 17.73
C GLY A 63 16.89 -14.44 18.72
N GLN A 64 15.59 -14.23 18.86
CA GLN A 64 14.71 -14.95 19.78
C GLN A 64 13.30 -15.11 19.21
N ALA A 65 12.53 -16.07 19.75
CA ALA A 65 11.15 -16.31 19.35
C ALA A 65 10.24 -15.13 19.67
N VAL A 66 9.39 -14.77 18.73
CA VAL A 66 8.34 -13.73 18.87
C VAL A 66 6.99 -14.42 18.99
N THR A 67 6.37 -14.36 20.17
CA THR A 67 5.10 -15.02 20.46
C THR A 67 3.93 -14.06 20.66
N LYS A 68 4.20 -12.76 20.87
CA LYS A 68 3.20 -11.73 21.19
C LYS A 68 3.31 -10.57 20.22
N ALA A 69 2.17 -9.97 19.86
CA ALA A 69 2.13 -8.81 18.99
C ALA A 69 1.01 -7.83 19.37
N VAL A 70 1.24 -6.55 19.10
CA VAL A 70 0.21 -5.54 18.92
C VAL A 70 0.09 -5.32 17.42
N ILE A 71 -1.12 -5.38 16.88
CA ILE A 71 -1.35 -5.22 15.43
C ILE A 71 -2.17 -3.95 15.20
N THR A 72 -1.76 -3.17 14.20
CA THR A 72 -2.46 -1.95 13.82
C THR A 72 -3.44 -2.21 12.70
N VAL A 73 -4.53 -1.44 12.68
CA VAL A 73 -5.55 -1.45 11.63
C VAL A 73 -5.98 -0.03 11.30
N PRO A 74 -6.47 0.24 10.08
CA PRO A 74 -7.07 1.52 9.75
C PRO A 74 -8.18 1.91 10.74
N ALA A 75 -8.31 3.21 11.01
CA ALA A 75 -9.27 3.71 12.01
C ALA A 75 -10.73 3.40 11.65
N TYR A 76 -11.05 3.28 10.35
CA TYR A 76 -12.38 2.96 9.85
C TYR A 76 -12.75 1.46 9.88
N PHE A 77 -11.83 0.57 10.25
CA PHE A 77 -12.15 -0.86 10.35
C PHE A 77 -13.27 -1.09 11.37
N ASN A 78 -14.29 -1.83 10.95
CA ASN A 78 -15.37 -2.29 11.83
C ASN A 78 -14.93 -3.49 12.68
N ASP A 79 -15.77 -3.90 13.62
CA ASP A 79 -15.46 -4.98 14.56
C ASP A 79 -15.18 -6.32 13.87
N ALA A 80 -15.88 -6.63 12.77
CA ALA A 80 -15.64 -7.86 12.00
C ALA A 80 -14.24 -7.86 11.36
N GLN A 81 -13.81 -6.74 10.82
CA GLN A 81 -12.47 -6.57 10.22
C GLN A 81 -11.37 -6.63 11.29
N ARG A 82 -11.60 -6.01 12.46
CA ARG A 82 -10.68 -6.09 13.61
C ARG A 82 -10.57 -7.52 14.12
N GLN A 83 -11.68 -8.24 14.22
CA GLN A 83 -11.67 -9.64 14.61
C GLN A 83 -10.95 -10.52 13.58
N ALA A 84 -11.19 -10.32 12.28
CA ALA A 84 -10.49 -11.03 11.21
C ALA A 84 -8.97 -10.82 11.26
N THR A 85 -8.52 -9.59 11.58
CA THR A 85 -7.10 -9.28 11.79
C THR A 85 -6.54 -10.00 13.03
N LYS A 86 -7.29 -10.04 14.11
CA LYS A 86 -6.91 -10.78 15.32
C LYS A 86 -6.81 -12.29 15.06
N ASP A 87 -7.72 -12.83 14.27
CA ASP A 87 -7.70 -14.26 13.90
C ASP A 87 -6.53 -14.57 12.96
N ALA A 88 -6.19 -13.68 12.03
CA ALA A 88 -4.99 -13.78 11.22
C ALA A 88 -3.72 -13.86 12.09
N GLY A 89 -3.62 -13.04 13.14
CA GLY A 89 -2.52 -13.10 14.11
C GLY A 89 -2.43 -14.46 14.80
N LYS A 90 -3.55 -15.03 15.21
CA LYS A 90 -3.60 -16.38 15.81
C LYS A 90 -3.18 -17.47 14.81
N ILE A 91 -3.64 -17.40 13.56
CA ILE A 91 -3.24 -18.33 12.49
C ILE A 91 -1.72 -18.24 12.25
N ALA A 92 -1.15 -17.05 12.36
CA ALA A 92 0.31 -16.82 12.28
C ALA A 92 1.09 -17.30 13.51
N GLY A 93 0.42 -17.85 14.52
CA GLY A 93 1.04 -18.32 15.77
C GLY A 93 1.46 -17.17 16.69
N LEU A 94 0.70 -16.08 16.72
CA LEU A 94 0.91 -14.92 17.59
C LEU A 94 -0.23 -14.80 18.61
N GLU A 95 0.12 -14.52 19.86
CA GLU A 95 -0.82 -13.97 20.84
C GLU A 95 -1.03 -12.49 20.55
N VAL A 96 -2.20 -12.12 20.03
CA VAL A 96 -2.53 -10.72 19.73
C VAL A 96 -2.99 -10.03 21.01
N LEU A 97 -2.10 -9.24 21.60
CA LEU A 97 -2.34 -8.54 22.86
C LEU A 97 -3.37 -7.43 22.68
N ARG A 98 -3.29 -6.70 21.55
CA ARG A 98 -4.19 -5.58 21.26
C ARG A 98 -4.27 -5.31 19.77
N ILE A 99 -5.43 -4.84 19.31
CA ILE A 99 -5.62 -4.19 18.03
C ILE A 99 -5.75 -2.69 18.30
N ILE A 100 -4.96 -1.85 17.63
CA ILE A 100 -5.00 -0.39 17.76
C ILE A 100 -5.13 0.29 16.40
N ASN A 101 -5.61 1.52 16.37
CA ASN A 101 -5.73 2.29 15.14
C ASN A 101 -4.36 2.75 14.65
N GLU A 102 -4.10 2.64 13.35
CA GLU A 102 -2.85 3.08 12.70
C GLU A 102 -2.52 4.55 13.01
N PRO A 103 -3.45 5.52 12.87
CA PRO A 103 -3.13 6.91 13.20
C PRO A 103 -2.81 7.13 14.68
N THR A 104 -3.38 6.34 15.58
CA THR A 104 -3.01 6.38 17.01
C THR A 104 -1.60 5.86 17.22
N ALA A 105 -1.25 4.75 16.57
CA ALA A 105 0.10 4.18 16.65
C ALA A 105 1.15 5.13 16.07
N ALA A 106 0.86 5.76 14.93
CA ALA A 106 1.73 6.75 14.32
C ALA A 106 1.95 7.95 15.24
N SER A 107 0.89 8.46 15.87
CA SER A 107 0.96 9.55 16.83
C SER A 107 1.82 9.21 18.06
N LEU A 108 1.68 8.00 18.59
CA LEU A 108 2.50 7.50 19.69
C LEU A 108 3.97 7.34 19.29
N ALA A 109 4.25 6.81 18.11
CA ALA A 109 5.60 6.63 17.60
C ALA A 109 6.31 7.97 17.34
N TYR A 110 5.56 8.98 16.91
CA TYR A 110 6.07 10.34 16.74
C TYR A 110 6.41 11.02 18.08
N GLY A 111 6.04 10.42 19.20
CA GLY A 111 6.35 10.95 20.53
C GLY A 111 5.43 12.08 20.98
N LEU A 112 4.20 12.13 20.49
CA LEU A 112 3.23 13.10 20.98
C LEU A 112 2.94 12.84 22.47
N ASP A 113 3.23 13.84 23.30
CA ASP A 113 3.01 13.75 24.73
C ASP A 113 1.50 13.80 25.03
N LYS A 114 1.04 12.81 25.78
CA LYS A 114 -0.34 12.68 26.24
C LYS A 114 -0.83 13.83 27.14
N LYS A 115 0.07 14.70 27.58
CA LYS A 115 -0.24 15.81 28.51
C LYS A 115 -0.70 17.09 27.81
N GLN A 116 -0.72 17.15 26.50
CA GLN A 116 -1.09 18.36 25.75
C GLN A 116 -2.41 18.14 25.02
N ASN A 117 -3.37 19.04 25.25
CA ASN A 117 -4.58 19.08 24.43
C ASN A 117 -4.24 19.62 23.04
N LYS A 118 -4.34 18.76 22.03
CA LYS A 118 -4.01 19.09 20.63
C LYS A 118 -4.95 18.41 19.66
N LYS A 119 -5.25 19.09 18.56
CA LYS A 119 -5.79 18.47 17.37
C LYS A 119 -4.64 18.19 16.40
N ILE A 120 -4.59 16.98 15.88
CA ILE A 120 -3.54 16.50 14.98
C ILE A 120 -4.18 15.87 13.75
N ALA A 121 -3.55 16.06 12.60
CA ALA A 121 -3.86 15.34 11.39
C ALA A 121 -2.76 14.30 11.14
N VAL A 122 -3.15 13.07 10.95
CA VAL A 122 -2.28 12.00 10.46
C VAL A 122 -2.59 11.80 9.00
N TYR A 123 -1.58 12.03 8.16
CA TYR A 123 -1.62 11.86 6.71
C TYR A 123 -0.76 10.65 6.37
N ASP A 124 -1.40 9.53 6.03
CA ASP A 124 -0.75 8.26 5.76
C ASP A 124 -0.92 7.90 4.28
N LEU A 125 0.11 8.15 3.49
CA LEU A 125 0.18 7.74 2.10
C LEU A 125 1.06 6.50 2.00
N GLY A 126 0.41 5.35 2.11
CA GLY A 126 1.05 4.04 2.09
C GLY A 126 1.39 3.54 0.69
N GLY A 127 1.69 2.25 0.57
CA GLY A 127 2.02 1.61 -0.71
C GLY A 127 0.84 1.47 -1.66
N GLY A 128 -0.38 1.29 -1.14
CA GLY A 128 -1.58 1.04 -1.93
C GLY A 128 -2.81 1.81 -1.50
N THR A 129 -2.78 2.47 -0.34
CA THR A 129 -3.88 3.26 0.20
C THR A 129 -3.40 4.61 0.70
N PHE A 130 -4.28 5.59 0.66
CA PHE A 130 -4.14 6.87 1.31
C PHE A 130 -5.17 7.00 2.42
N ASP A 131 -4.73 7.29 3.63
CA ASP A 131 -5.59 7.49 4.80
C ASP A 131 -5.25 8.81 5.48
N VAL A 132 -6.28 9.59 5.79
CA VAL A 132 -6.16 10.81 6.58
C VAL A 132 -7.08 10.71 7.78
N SER A 133 -6.56 10.97 8.98
CA SER A 133 -7.33 10.93 10.22
C SER A 133 -7.08 12.19 11.03
N ILE A 134 -8.15 12.77 11.54
CA ILE A 134 -8.09 13.88 12.49
C ILE A 134 -8.31 13.32 13.89
N LEU A 135 -7.33 13.53 14.76
CA LEU A 135 -7.37 13.08 16.14
C LEU A 135 -7.39 14.28 17.08
N GLU A 136 -8.07 14.10 18.19
CA GLU A 136 -7.97 15.00 19.35
C GLU A 136 -7.23 14.27 20.47
N LEU A 137 -6.21 14.93 20.98
CA LEU A 137 -5.44 14.47 22.12
C LEU A 137 -5.87 15.28 23.33
N GLY A 138 -6.44 14.61 24.32
CA GLY A 138 -6.88 15.21 25.57
C GLY A 138 -6.88 14.19 26.71
N ASP A 139 -6.54 14.62 27.91
CA ASP A 139 -6.54 13.80 29.14
C ASP A 139 -5.78 12.46 29.01
N GLY A 140 -4.76 12.41 28.17
CA GLY A 140 -3.97 11.20 27.92
C GLY A 140 -4.63 10.20 26.96
N VAL A 141 -5.71 10.58 26.27
CA VAL A 141 -6.45 9.74 25.32
C VAL A 141 -6.34 10.31 23.92
N PHE A 142 -6.17 9.43 22.93
CA PHE A 142 -6.29 9.76 21.52
C PHE A 142 -7.70 9.39 21.06
N GLU A 143 -8.48 10.38 20.67
CA GLU A 143 -9.80 10.22 20.08
C GLU A 143 -9.74 10.49 18.59
N VAL A 144 -10.17 9.55 17.75
CA VAL A 144 -10.32 9.76 16.30
C VAL A 144 -11.63 10.50 16.05
N LYS A 145 -11.54 11.76 15.61
CA LYS A 145 -12.71 12.61 15.33
C LYS A 145 -13.30 12.36 13.95
N SER A 146 -12.44 12.12 12.98
CA SER A 146 -12.83 11.79 11.61
C SER A 146 -11.73 11.00 10.91
N THR A 147 -12.11 10.27 9.86
CA THR A 147 -11.19 9.59 8.96
C THR A 147 -11.76 9.60 7.55
N ASN A 148 -10.89 9.75 6.57
CA ASN A 148 -11.22 9.69 5.14
C ASN A 148 -10.00 9.17 4.38
N GLY A 149 -10.11 8.91 3.08
CA GLY A 149 -8.99 8.43 2.30
C GLY A 149 -9.37 7.95 0.90
N ASP A 150 -8.43 7.26 0.27
CA ASP A 150 -8.60 6.60 -1.02
C ASP A 150 -7.94 5.22 -0.96
N THR A 151 -8.72 4.18 -1.17
CA THR A 151 -8.25 2.77 -1.10
C THR A 151 -7.47 2.33 -2.34
N PHE A 152 -7.35 3.20 -3.35
CA PHE A 152 -6.63 2.96 -4.60
C PHE A 152 -5.63 4.08 -4.91
N LEU A 153 -5.02 4.66 -3.89
CA LEU A 153 -4.02 5.69 -4.05
C LEU A 153 -2.84 5.41 -3.13
N GLY A 154 -1.69 5.13 -3.71
CA GLY A 154 -0.49 4.83 -2.94
C GLY A 154 0.80 4.86 -3.75
N GLY A 155 1.88 4.43 -3.13
CA GLY A 155 3.21 4.39 -3.74
C GLY A 155 3.29 3.52 -4.99
N GLU A 156 2.45 2.49 -5.12
CA GLU A 156 2.37 1.65 -6.32
C GLU A 156 1.88 2.44 -7.54
N ASP A 157 0.96 3.41 -7.36
CA ASP A 157 0.51 4.27 -8.46
C ASP A 157 1.63 5.21 -8.91
N PHE A 158 2.48 5.64 -7.96
CA PHE A 158 3.67 6.43 -8.28
C PHE A 158 4.68 5.61 -9.08
N ASP A 159 4.90 4.35 -8.69
CA ASP A 159 5.76 3.42 -9.44
C ASP A 159 5.21 3.18 -10.84
N ASN A 160 3.90 2.98 -10.98
CA ASN A 160 3.24 2.79 -12.27
C ASN A 160 3.39 4.03 -13.18
N SER A 161 3.32 5.25 -12.63
CA SER A 161 3.56 6.48 -13.40
C SER A 161 5.00 6.53 -13.95
N VAL A 162 5.97 6.08 -13.19
CA VAL A 162 7.36 5.97 -13.65
C VAL A 162 7.49 4.85 -14.70
N VAL A 163 6.85 3.71 -14.51
CA VAL A 163 6.85 2.60 -15.49
C VAL A 163 6.29 3.06 -16.84
N GLU A 164 5.14 3.75 -16.83
CA GLU A 164 4.54 4.29 -18.05
C GLU A 164 5.48 5.29 -18.76
N TYR A 165 6.14 6.14 -17.99
CA TYR A 165 7.15 7.07 -18.52
C TYR A 165 8.32 6.30 -19.16
N LEU A 166 8.87 5.29 -18.50
CA LEU A 166 9.98 4.48 -19.05
C LEU A 166 9.58 3.75 -20.33
N ILE A 167 8.37 3.20 -20.38
CA ILE A 167 7.83 2.54 -21.58
C ILE A 167 7.69 3.54 -22.73
N ALA A 168 7.18 4.73 -22.45
CA ALA A 168 7.00 5.76 -23.46
C ALA A 168 8.34 6.24 -24.06
N GLU A 169 9.34 6.51 -23.23
CA GLU A 169 10.68 6.90 -23.69
C GLU A 169 11.34 5.75 -24.46
N PHE A 170 11.28 4.53 -23.97
CA PHE A 170 11.82 3.38 -24.67
C PHE A 170 11.17 3.16 -26.04
N LYS A 171 9.84 3.28 -26.12
CA LYS A 171 9.09 3.16 -27.38
C LYS A 171 9.47 4.25 -28.38
N LYS A 172 9.70 5.47 -27.90
CA LYS A 172 10.14 6.60 -28.72
C LYS A 172 11.52 6.34 -29.36
N ASP A 173 12.45 5.77 -28.60
CA ASP A 173 13.82 5.54 -29.05
C ASP A 173 13.98 4.26 -29.89
N ASN A 174 13.21 3.21 -29.57
CA ASN A 174 13.37 1.87 -30.16
C ASN A 174 12.19 1.40 -31.03
N GLY A 175 11.05 2.10 -31.02
CA GLY A 175 9.83 1.69 -31.73
C GLY A 175 9.14 0.45 -31.14
N ILE A 176 9.58 -0.05 -29.98
CA ILE A 176 9.08 -1.28 -29.36
C ILE A 176 8.23 -0.93 -28.15
N ASP A 177 7.06 -1.56 -28.02
CA ASP A 177 6.17 -1.44 -26.87
C ASP A 177 6.40 -2.58 -25.88
N LEU A 178 6.83 -2.24 -24.65
CA LEU A 178 7.12 -3.22 -23.60
C LEU A 178 5.89 -3.65 -22.80
N LYS A 179 4.70 -3.08 -23.04
CA LYS A 179 3.47 -3.37 -22.26
C LYS A 179 3.03 -4.83 -22.31
N SER A 180 3.35 -5.55 -23.38
CA SER A 180 3.00 -6.96 -23.52
C SER A 180 4.04 -7.94 -22.98
N ASP A 181 5.24 -7.46 -22.64
CA ASP A 181 6.33 -8.29 -22.13
C ASP A 181 6.28 -8.32 -20.59
N LYS A 182 5.74 -9.40 -20.03
CA LYS A 182 5.58 -9.56 -18.57
C LYS A 182 6.92 -9.51 -17.81
N LEU A 183 8.00 -10.04 -18.40
CA LEU A 183 9.32 -10.03 -17.76
C LEU A 183 9.91 -8.63 -17.77
N ALA A 184 9.78 -7.92 -18.88
CA ALA A 184 10.19 -6.52 -18.97
C ALA A 184 9.40 -5.64 -17.98
N LEU A 185 8.06 -5.82 -17.91
CA LEU A 185 7.22 -5.10 -16.95
C LEU A 185 7.64 -5.30 -15.50
N GLN A 186 7.97 -6.55 -15.10
CA GLN A 186 8.43 -6.83 -13.74
C GLN A 186 9.73 -6.07 -13.44
N ARG A 187 10.69 -6.09 -14.34
CA ARG A 187 11.96 -5.39 -14.18
C ARG A 187 11.79 -3.87 -14.18
N LEU A 188 10.85 -3.35 -14.99
CA LEU A 188 10.50 -1.93 -14.99
C LEU A 188 9.90 -1.49 -13.65
N LYS A 189 8.99 -2.30 -13.06
CA LYS A 189 8.39 -2.03 -11.74
C LYS A 189 9.45 -1.97 -10.65
N GLU A 190 10.34 -2.95 -10.59
CA GLU A 190 11.44 -2.99 -9.62
C GLU A 190 12.37 -1.77 -9.76
N ALA A 191 12.69 -1.38 -10.99
CA ALA A 191 13.53 -0.22 -11.25
C ALA A 191 12.82 1.11 -10.92
N ALA A 192 11.52 1.21 -11.17
CA ALA A 192 10.71 2.38 -10.84
C ALA A 192 10.61 2.59 -9.33
N GLU A 193 10.30 1.53 -8.57
CA GLU A 193 10.26 1.57 -7.11
C GLU A 193 11.63 1.97 -6.53
N LYS A 194 12.71 1.35 -7.01
CA LYS A 194 14.07 1.71 -6.60
C LYS A 194 14.38 3.18 -6.87
N ALA A 195 14.07 3.66 -8.07
CA ALA A 195 14.29 5.05 -8.45
C ALA A 195 13.48 6.02 -7.57
N LYS A 196 12.21 5.71 -7.28
CA LYS A 196 11.38 6.49 -6.35
C LYS A 196 12.02 6.58 -4.96
N ILE A 197 12.49 5.46 -4.43
CA ILE A 197 13.16 5.41 -3.12
C ILE A 197 14.44 6.27 -3.12
N GLU A 198 15.30 6.13 -4.14
CA GLU A 198 16.53 6.90 -4.25
C GLU A 198 16.28 8.40 -4.38
N LEU A 199 15.26 8.81 -5.15
CA LEU A 199 14.87 10.19 -5.34
C LEU A 199 14.26 10.84 -4.09
N SER A 200 13.96 10.08 -3.03
CA SER A 200 13.58 10.66 -1.73
C SER A 200 14.74 11.44 -1.09
N SER A 201 15.98 11.10 -1.40
CA SER A 201 17.19 11.73 -0.85
C SER A 201 18.11 12.34 -1.92
N ALA A 202 18.06 11.85 -3.16
CA ALA A 202 18.89 12.33 -4.28
C ALA A 202 18.10 13.23 -5.23
N GLU A 203 18.79 14.14 -5.92
CA GLU A 203 18.19 15.00 -6.94
C GLU A 203 17.99 14.27 -8.29
N GLN A 204 18.73 13.20 -8.52
CA GLN A 204 18.66 12.39 -9.73
C GLN A 204 19.15 10.97 -9.47
N THR A 205 18.66 10.01 -10.27
CA THR A 205 19.12 8.62 -10.28
C THR A 205 19.22 8.10 -11.72
N ASP A 206 20.07 7.09 -11.92
CA ASP A 206 20.24 6.42 -13.20
C ASP A 206 19.45 5.09 -13.20
N ILE A 207 18.56 4.94 -14.17
CA ILE A 207 17.81 3.70 -14.42
C ILE A 207 18.52 2.95 -15.54
N ASN A 208 19.19 1.84 -15.20
CA ASN A 208 19.91 1.01 -16.15
C ASN A 208 19.35 -0.41 -16.14
N LEU A 209 18.67 -0.79 -17.24
CA LEU A 209 18.09 -2.11 -17.45
C LEU A 209 18.71 -2.74 -18.71
N PRO A 210 19.84 -3.43 -18.58
CA PRO A 210 20.46 -4.11 -19.70
C PRO A 210 19.60 -5.29 -20.14
N PHE A 211 19.57 -5.55 -21.47
CA PHE A 211 18.84 -6.67 -22.06
C PHE A 211 17.36 -6.70 -21.66
N ILE A 212 16.67 -5.55 -21.74
CA ILE A 212 15.26 -5.45 -21.38
C ILE A 212 14.38 -6.20 -22.38
N THR A 213 14.76 -6.19 -23.65
CA THR A 213 14.16 -6.94 -24.75
C THR A 213 15.16 -7.10 -25.89
N ALA A 214 14.76 -7.77 -26.98
CA ALA A 214 15.56 -7.89 -28.20
C ALA A 214 14.66 -7.84 -29.43
N ASP A 215 15.21 -7.34 -30.53
CA ASP A 215 14.63 -7.40 -31.87
C ASP A 215 15.60 -7.99 -32.90
N LYS A 216 15.28 -7.87 -34.20
CA LYS A 216 16.13 -8.37 -35.29
C LYS A 216 17.51 -7.70 -35.35
N THR A 217 17.68 -6.53 -34.74
CA THR A 217 18.94 -5.78 -34.69
C THR A 217 19.78 -6.12 -33.46
N GLY A 218 19.26 -6.94 -32.55
CA GLY A 218 19.95 -7.38 -31.34
C GLY A 218 19.28 -6.94 -30.05
N PRO A 219 20.00 -7.08 -28.92
CA PRO A 219 19.49 -6.74 -27.60
C PRO A 219 19.27 -5.24 -27.46
N LYS A 220 18.25 -4.86 -26.70
CA LYS A 220 17.90 -3.49 -26.34
C LYS A 220 18.03 -3.27 -24.85
N HIS A 221 18.39 -2.04 -24.48
CA HIS A 221 18.66 -1.65 -23.10
C HIS A 221 17.90 -0.36 -22.78
N ILE A 222 17.55 -0.18 -21.51
CA ILE A 222 17.16 1.15 -21.00
C ILE A 222 18.35 1.72 -20.24
N ASN A 223 18.73 2.92 -20.60
CA ASN A 223 19.68 3.72 -19.85
C ASN A 223 19.13 5.15 -19.82
N LEU A 224 18.51 5.52 -18.73
CA LEU A 224 17.79 6.78 -18.59
C LEU A 224 18.09 7.40 -17.22
N LYS A 225 18.27 8.72 -17.22
CA LYS A 225 18.39 9.50 -16.00
C LYS A 225 17.03 10.07 -15.61
N LEU A 226 16.59 9.76 -14.39
CA LEU A 226 15.37 10.31 -13.80
C LEU A 226 15.74 11.34 -12.74
N THR A 227 15.16 12.54 -12.83
CA THR A 227 15.33 13.59 -11.81
C THR A 227 14.15 13.61 -10.86
N ARG A 228 14.36 14.13 -9.63
CA ARG A 228 13.28 14.36 -8.66
C ARG A 228 12.19 15.25 -9.25
N ALA A 229 12.55 16.37 -9.88
CA ALA A 229 11.58 17.25 -10.52
C ALA A 229 10.73 16.54 -11.59
N LYS A 230 11.31 15.59 -12.34
CA LYS A 230 10.54 14.79 -13.30
C LYS A 230 9.60 13.83 -12.60
N LEU A 231 10.04 13.15 -11.52
CA LEU A 231 9.17 12.31 -10.70
C LEU A 231 8.00 13.12 -10.14
N GLU A 232 8.27 14.27 -9.53
CA GLU A 232 7.25 15.17 -8.98
C GLU A 232 6.20 15.54 -10.04
N ALA A 233 6.63 15.90 -11.24
CA ALA A 233 5.72 16.20 -12.35
C ALA A 233 4.90 14.99 -12.82
N LEU A 234 5.44 13.77 -12.75
CA LEU A 234 4.73 12.55 -13.12
C LEU A 234 3.64 12.16 -12.11
N VAL A 235 3.78 12.56 -10.85
CA VAL A 235 2.87 12.16 -9.76
C VAL A 235 2.01 13.30 -9.21
N GLU A 236 2.11 14.49 -9.78
CA GLU A 236 1.38 15.70 -9.32
C GLU A 236 -0.12 15.45 -9.20
N ASP A 237 -0.72 14.83 -10.21
CA ASP A 237 -2.15 14.50 -10.21
C ASP A 237 -2.53 13.49 -9.10
N LEU A 238 -1.65 12.55 -8.77
CA LEU A 238 -1.86 11.59 -7.69
C LEU A 238 -1.82 12.30 -6.32
N ILE A 239 -0.90 13.23 -6.13
CA ILE A 239 -0.84 14.06 -4.93
C ILE A 239 -2.10 14.93 -4.82
N ALA A 240 -2.54 15.54 -5.92
CA ALA A 240 -3.74 16.36 -5.93
C ALA A 240 -4.99 15.57 -5.50
N LYS A 241 -5.09 14.27 -5.80
CA LYS A 241 -6.20 13.40 -5.36
C LYS A 241 -6.30 13.24 -3.85
N THR A 242 -5.23 13.49 -3.08
CA THR A 242 -5.27 13.43 -1.62
C THR A 242 -5.99 14.63 -1.00
N MET A 243 -6.09 15.73 -1.70
CA MET A 243 -6.64 17.00 -1.17
C MET A 243 -8.14 16.95 -0.83
N PRO A 244 -9.03 16.37 -1.69
CA PRO A 244 -10.45 16.26 -1.35
C PRO A 244 -10.72 15.45 -0.08
N PRO A 245 -10.14 14.24 0.13
CA PRO A 245 -10.27 13.51 1.38
C PRO A 245 -9.79 14.31 2.60
N CYS A 246 -8.67 15.04 2.49
CA CYS A 246 -8.19 15.89 3.58
C CYS A 246 -9.19 16.97 3.97
N LYS A 247 -9.76 17.67 2.99
CA LYS A 247 -10.79 18.71 3.22
C LYS A 247 -12.04 18.13 3.86
N THR A 248 -12.46 16.94 3.41
CA THR A 248 -13.61 16.23 3.99
C THR A 248 -13.34 15.85 5.44
N ALA A 249 -12.19 15.26 5.73
CA ALA A 249 -11.82 14.88 7.09
C ALA A 249 -11.78 16.08 8.06
N LEU A 250 -11.21 17.22 7.63
CA LEU A 250 -11.21 18.46 8.43
C LEU A 250 -12.63 18.95 8.70
N LYS A 251 -13.47 19.00 7.66
CA LYS A 251 -14.88 19.42 7.80
C LYS A 251 -15.65 18.51 8.77
N ASP A 252 -15.50 17.20 8.64
CA ASP A 252 -16.20 16.23 9.48
C ASP A 252 -15.72 16.27 10.94
N ALA A 253 -14.49 16.71 11.18
CA ALA A 253 -13.93 16.98 12.50
C ALA A 253 -14.34 18.34 13.08
N GLY A 254 -15.09 19.16 12.35
CA GLY A 254 -15.50 20.50 12.77
C GLY A 254 -14.33 21.52 12.80
N ILE A 255 -13.43 21.43 11.84
CA ILE A 255 -12.25 22.30 11.68
C ILE A 255 -12.33 23.05 10.35
#